data_9020f6cdecac693356e8297844592036
#
_entry.id   9020f6cdecac693356e8297844592036
#
_cell.length_a   1.000
_cell.length_b   1.000
_cell.length_c   1.000
_cell.angle_alpha   90.00
_cell.angle_beta   90.00
_cell.angle_gamma   90.00
#
_symmetry.space_group_name_H-M   'P 1'
#
loop_
_entity.id
_entity.type
_entity.pdbx_description
1 polymer ?
#
loop_
_entity_poly.entity_id
_entity_poly.type
_entity_poly.pdbx_seq_one_letter_code
_entity_poly.pdbx_strand_id
1 'polypeptide(L)'
;LDVWTTIDLGMQNAATQAIQANAPSGAQGALVALDRDGAVRALVGGKDYVSSIYNRATQATRQPGSAWKLFVYLAALEAGIKPDDQVVDRPISINGWSPRNSSGRFSGTMSLRNAFAYSINTVAAQLGQEVSTGTIADMARRFGVTTPINTQPSMVLGTSDVRLIDMTRAFATVANKGVAVVPYGITRVTANGSVIYEHEVNRSLVLIAPYVAAEMTDMLQTAVNTGTGRAAQIGRPVAGKTGTTSS
;
A
#
# COMPACT_ATOMS: atom_id res chain seq x y z
N LEU A 1 -24.75 -4.87 -26.28
CA LEU A 1 -23.82 -5.34 -25.26
C LEU A 1 -24.34 -4.94 -23.89
N ASP A 2 -24.44 -5.90 -22.97
CA ASP A 2 -24.67 -5.62 -21.56
C ASP A 2 -23.40 -5.90 -20.78
N VAL A 3 -23.01 -4.99 -19.92
CA VAL A 3 -21.77 -5.06 -19.14
C VAL A 3 -22.09 -4.98 -17.65
N TRP A 4 -21.71 -6.00 -16.90
CA TRP A 4 -21.82 -6.00 -15.45
C TRP A 4 -20.46 -5.59 -14.85
N THR A 5 -20.48 -4.59 -13.99
CA THR A 5 -19.29 -4.09 -13.32
C THR A 5 -19.27 -4.46 -11.84
N THR A 6 -18.11 -4.32 -11.22
CA THR A 6 -17.91 -4.52 -9.78
C THR A 6 -18.26 -3.28 -8.96
N ILE A 7 -18.52 -2.14 -9.58
CA ILE A 7 -18.71 -0.85 -8.91
C ILE A 7 -19.92 -0.90 -7.98
N ASP A 8 -19.70 -0.50 -6.72
CA ASP A 8 -20.74 -0.19 -5.75
C ASP A 8 -21.05 1.30 -5.81
N LEU A 9 -22.27 1.65 -6.23
CA LEU A 9 -22.65 3.06 -6.42
C LEU A 9 -22.60 3.87 -5.13
N GLY A 10 -22.96 3.27 -3.98
CA GLY A 10 -22.88 3.94 -2.68
C GLY A 10 -21.44 4.26 -2.32
N MET A 11 -20.53 3.29 -2.45
CA MET A 11 -19.10 3.47 -2.21
C MET A 11 -18.47 4.46 -3.21
N GLN A 12 -18.85 4.38 -4.49
CA GLN A 12 -18.36 5.31 -5.53
C GLN A 12 -18.76 6.74 -5.21
N ASN A 13 -20.01 6.98 -4.84
CA ASN A 13 -20.50 8.32 -4.48
C ASN A 13 -19.79 8.85 -3.22
N ALA A 14 -19.64 8.03 -2.19
CA ALA A 14 -18.93 8.40 -0.97
C ALA A 14 -17.44 8.72 -1.25
N ALA A 15 -16.77 7.94 -2.09
CA ALA A 15 -15.39 8.17 -2.49
C ALA A 15 -15.21 9.47 -3.27
N THR A 16 -16.11 9.76 -4.22
CA THR A 16 -16.12 11.01 -4.98
C THR A 16 -16.29 12.22 -4.06
N GLN A 17 -17.28 12.18 -3.16
CA GLN A 17 -17.50 13.24 -2.18
C GLN A 17 -16.30 13.44 -1.24
N ALA A 18 -15.69 12.34 -0.77
CA ALA A 18 -14.50 12.40 0.09
C ALA A 18 -13.33 13.12 -0.60
N ILE A 19 -13.05 12.81 -1.86
CA ILE A 19 -11.99 13.48 -2.63
C ILE A 19 -12.33 14.96 -2.87
N GLN A 20 -13.55 15.28 -3.26
CA GLN A 20 -13.98 16.66 -3.50
C GLN A 20 -13.88 17.52 -2.23
N ALA A 21 -14.31 16.98 -1.10
CA ALA A 21 -14.35 17.71 0.17
C ALA A 21 -12.97 17.86 0.84
N ASN A 22 -12.07 16.88 0.69
CA ASN A 22 -10.84 16.81 1.49
C ASN A 22 -9.55 17.07 0.71
N ALA A 23 -9.56 17.02 -0.62
CA ALA A 23 -8.36 17.38 -1.38
C ALA A 23 -8.08 18.88 -1.26
N PRO A 24 -6.85 19.29 -0.87
CA PRO A 24 -6.50 20.68 -0.67
C PRO A 24 -6.80 21.57 -1.91
N SER A 25 -6.96 22.86 -1.71
CA SER A 25 -7.11 23.83 -2.82
C SER A 25 -5.88 23.76 -3.72
N GLY A 26 -6.09 23.75 -5.04
CA GLY A 26 -5.01 23.63 -6.04
C GLY A 26 -4.43 22.22 -6.19
N ALA A 27 -4.76 21.28 -5.29
CA ALA A 27 -4.32 19.88 -5.39
C ALA A 27 -5.38 18.98 -6.02
N GLN A 28 -4.94 17.82 -6.48
CA GLN A 28 -5.79 16.72 -6.92
C GLN A 28 -5.82 15.61 -5.85
N GLY A 29 -6.79 14.73 -5.96
CA GLY A 29 -6.90 13.53 -5.12
C GLY A 29 -7.32 12.33 -5.95
N ALA A 30 -6.97 11.13 -5.50
CA ALA A 30 -7.40 9.88 -6.09
C ALA A 30 -7.71 8.86 -4.99
N LEU A 31 -8.64 7.95 -5.27
CA LEU A 31 -9.03 6.89 -4.35
C LEU A 31 -9.31 5.60 -5.11
N VAL A 32 -8.87 4.49 -4.57
CA VAL A 32 -9.22 3.14 -5.03
C VAL A 32 -9.73 2.33 -3.85
N ALA A 33 -10.89 1.72 -4.00
CA ALA A 33 -11.44 0.75 -3.06
C ALA A 33 -11.55 -0.60 -3.75
N LEU A 34 -10.84 -1.58 -3.21
CA LEU A 34 -10.86 -2.97 -3.67
C LEU A 34 -11.53 -3.85 -2.61
N ASP A 35 -12.29 -4.82 -3.06
CA ASP A 35 -12.65 -5.96 -2.23
C ASP A 35 -11.44 -6.92 -2.12
N ARG A 36 -11.50 -7.88 -1.19
CA ARG A 36 -10.40 -8.82 -0.94
C ARG A 36 -10.06 -9.70 -2.14
N ASP A 37 -11.02 -9.93 -3.03
CA ASP A 37 -10.82 -10.69 -4.27
C ASP A 37 -10.34 -9.86 -5.44
N GLY A 38 -10.19 -8.54 -5.27
CA GLY A 38 -9.74 -7.61 -6.29
C GLY A 38 -10.86 -6.85 -7.01
N ALA A 39 -12.13 -7.11 -6.70
CA ALA A 39 -13.24 -6.37 -7.28
C ALA A 39 -13.11 -4.87 -6.95
N VAL A 40 -13.06 -4.02 -7.97
CA VAL A 40 -13.03 -2.56 -7.81
C VAL A 40 -14.42 -2.08 -7.41
N ARG A 41 -14.58 -1.65 -6.15
CA ARG A 41 -15.85 -1.15 -5.61
C ARG A 41 -16.03 0.34 -5.84
N ALA A 42 -14.94 1.10 -5.79
CA ALA A 42 -14.91 2.52 -6.13
C ALA A 42 -13.56 2.91 -6.71
N LEU A 43 -13.57 3.87 -7.64
CA LEU A 43 -12.37 4.40 -8.25
C LEU A 43 -12.58 5.87 -8.59
N VAL A 44 -11.75 6.74 -8.00
CA VAL A 44 -11.77 8.18 -8.23
C VAL A 44 -10.39 8.61 -8.74
N GLY A 45 -10.33 9.10 -9.97
CA GLY A 45 -9.07 9.51 -10.61
C GLY A 45 -8.72 10.99 -10.47
N GLY A 46 -9.60 11.81 -9.92
CA GLY A 46 -9.42 13.24 -9.74
C GLY A 46 -10.63 13.89 -9.08
N LYS A 47 -10.53 15.19 -8.77
CA LYS A 47 -11.63 15.96 -8.16
C LYS A 47 -12.85 16.10 -9.06
N ASP A 48 -12.61 16.29 -10.35
CA ASP A 48 -13.64 16.51 -11.35
C ASP A 48 -13.21 15.92 -12.70
N TYR A 49 -14.01 15.00 -13.22
CA TYR A 49 -13.74 14.32 -14.48
C TYR A 49 -13.86 15.25 -15.69
N VAL A 50 -14.75 16.25 -15.62
CA VAL A 50 -14.98 17.17 -16.74
C VAL A 50 -13.76 18.09 -16.94
N SER A 51 -13.17 18.56 -15.85
CA SER A 51 -11.98 19.42 -15.90
C SER A 51 -10.68 18.63 -16.15
N SER A 52 -10.63 17.35 -15.82
CA SER A 52 -9.45 16.49 -16.03
C SER A 52 -9.84 15.03 -16.13
N ILE A 53 -9.80 14.49 -17.35
CA ILE A 53 -10.03 13.07 -17.64
C ILE A 53 -8.86 12.16 -17.20
N TYR A 54 -7.72 12.75 -16.80
CA TYR A 54 -6.53 11.99 -16.41
C TYR A 54 -6.77 11.20 -15.12
N ASN A 55 -6.76 9.88 -15.23
CA ASN A 55 -7.04 8.98 -14.12
C ASN A 55 -5.79 8.78 -13.25
N ARG A 56 -5.70 9.50 -12.14
CA ARG A 56 -4.57 9.44 -11.21
C ARG A 56 -4.53 8.17 -10.37
N ALA A 57 -5.63 7.43 -10.32
CA ALA A 57 -5.67 6.15 -9.60
C ALA A 57 -4.93 5.04 -10.36
N THR A 58 -4.98 5.06 -11.70
CA THR A 58 -4.46 3.98 -12.56
C THR A 58 -3.31 4.39 -13.47
N GLN A 59 -3.15 5.67 -13.78
CA GLN A 59 -2.15 6.15 -14.73
C GLN A 59 -1.02 6.95 -14.09
N ALA A 60 -1.32 7.81 -13.10
CA ALA A 60 -0.30 8.61 -12.44
C ALA A 60 0.64 7.74 -11.61
N THR A 61 1.93 8.01 -11.74
CA THR A 61 2.95 7.44 -10.87
C THR A 61 3.45 8.51 -9.91
N ARG A 62 3.56 8.15 -8.65
CA ARG A 62 4.03 9.03 -7.55
C ARG A 62 4.80 8.22 -6.54
N GLN A 63 5.69 8.86 -5.83
CA GLN A 63 6.40 8.25 -4.72
C GLN A 63 5.41 7.91 -3.60
N PRO A 64 5.34 6.65 -3.14
CA PRO A 64 4.45 6.23 -2.07
C PRO A 64 4.94 6.70 -0.69
N GLY A 65 6.19 7.18 -0.60
CA GLY A 65 6.80 7.52 0.67
C GLY A 65 6.75 6.35 1.65
N SER A 66 6.46 6.62 2.91
CA SER A 66 6.43 5.59 3.98
C SER A 66 5.37 4.49 3.80
N ALA A 67 4.42 4.62 2.88
CA ALA A 67 3.52 3.50 2.54
C ALA A 67 4.29 2.33 1.89
N TRP A 68 5.45 2.61 1.25
CA TRP A 68 6.37 1.61 0.72
C TRP A 68 6.96 0.68 1.80
N LYS A 69 7.01 1.11 3.05
CA LYS A 69 7.50 0.28 4.16
C LYS A 69 6.73 -1.03 4.33
N LEU A 70 5.54 -1.15 3.74
CA LEU A 70 4.85 -2.44 3.60
C LEU A 70 5.80 -3.51 3.05
N PHE A 71 6.49 -3.25 1.96
CA PHE A 71 7.39 -4.23 1.33
C PHE A 71 8.67 -4.48 2.11
N VAL A 72 9.20 -3.44 2.75
CA VAL A 72 10.39 -3.55 3.62
C VAL A 72 10.10 -4.49 4.79
N TYR A 73 8.98 -4.30 5.47
CA TYR A 73 8.60 -5.09 6.63
C TYR A 73 8.10 -6.49 6.25
N LEU A 74 7.40 -6.65 5.12
CA LEU A 74 7.05 -7.98 4.59
C LEU A 74 8.30 -8.80 4.29
N ALA A 75 9.33 -8.21 3.69
CA ALA A 75 10.60 -8.89 3.44
C ALA A 75 11.31 -9.28 4.76
N ALA A 76 11.27 -8.40 5.76
CA ALA A 76 11.83 -8.68 7.09
C ALA A 76 11.09 -9.82 7.81
N LEU A 77 9.76 -9.81 7.81
CA LEU A 77 8.94 -10.87 8.40
C LEU A 77 9.16 -12.22 7.69
N GLU A 78 9.22 -12.22 6.35
CA GLU A 78 9.49 -13.43 5.57
C GLU A 78 10.90 -13.99 5.84
N ALA A 79 11.87 -13.12 6.18
CA ALA A 79 13.21 -13.50 6.60
C ALA A 79 13.27 -14.02 8.06
N GLY A 80 12.16 -13.98 8.81
CA GLY A 80 12.05 -14.52 10.16
C GLY A 80 12.19 -13.49 11.29
N ILE A 81 12.33 -12.20 10.98
CA ILE A 81 12.28 -11.13 11.99
C ILE A 81 10.84 -11.00 12.47
N LYS A 82 10.62 -10.90 13.77
CA LYS A 82 9.29 -10.93 14.37
C LYS A 82 8.82 -9.54 14.80
N PRO A 83 7.50 -9.27 14.88
CA PRO A 83 6.97 -7.98 15.31
C PRO A 83 7.47 -7.50 16.66
N ASP A 84 7.75 -8.40 17.59
CA ASP A 84 8.20 -8.07 18.95
C ASP A 84 9.72 -8.10 19.14
N ASP A 85 10.49 -8.41 18.08
CA ASP A 85 11.94 -8.30 18.11
C ASP A 85 12.38 -6.85 18.37
N GLN A 86 13.47 -6.71 19.14
CA GLN A 86 13.99 -5.41 19.50
C GLN A 86 14.87 -4.86 18.38
N VAL A 87 14.61 -3.61 18.02
CA VAL A 87 15.38 -2.81 17.06
C VAL A 87 15.82 -1.51 17.68
N VAL A 88 16.83 -0.85 17.12
CA VAL A 88 17.38 0.37 17.69
C VAL A 88 17.25 1.52 16.68
N ASP A 89 16.45 2.52 17.06
CA ASP A 89 16.39 3.80 16.36
C ASP A 89 17.59 4.66 16.75
N ARG A 90 18.57 4.77 15.87
CA ARG A 90 19.84 5.48 16.08
C ARG A 90 20.34 6.12 14.79
N PRO A 91 21.25 7.10 14.86
CA PRO A 91 21.93 7.59 13.66
C PRO A 91 22.65 6.45 12.93
N ILE A 92 22.48 6.39 11.63
CA ILE A 92 23.17 5.44 10.74
C ILE A 92 23.60 6.13 9.45
N SER A 93 24.59 5.56 8.76
CA SER A 93 25.00 5.96 7.43
C SER A 93 25.19 4.71 6.57
N ILE A 94 24.65 4.72 5.37
CA ILE A 94 24.68 3.61 4.41
C ILE A 94 25.20 4.16 3.09
N ASN A 95 26.42 3.84 2.73
CA ASN A 95 27.07 4.35 1.50
C ASN A 95 26.97 5.89 1.37
N GLY A 96 27.17 6.62 2.47
CA GLY A 96 27.09 8.08 2.53
C GLY A 96 25.67 8.64 2.69
N TRP A 97 24.63 7.82 2.62
CA TRP A 97 23.26 8.23 2.89
C TRP A 97 22.92 8.07 4.37
N SER A 98 22.44 9.14 4.99
CA SER A 98 22.08 9.17 6.41
C SER A 98 20.59 9.51 6.55
N PRO A 99 19.70 8.51 6.72
CA PRO A 99 18.28 8.76 6.88
C PRO A 99 17.99 9.51 8.17
N ARG A 100 16.98 10.38 8.12
CA ARG A 100 16.47 11.10 9.30
C ARG A 100 15.01 10.69 9.56
N ASN A 101 14.64 10.59 10.82
CA ASN A 101 13.24 10.45 11.20
C ASN A 101 12.49 11.76 11.00
N SER A 102 11.19 11.69 10.70
CA SER A 102 10.34 12.89 10.52
C SER A 102 10.28 13.76 11.80
N SER A 103 10.47 13.14 12.98
CA SER A 103 10.55 13.85 14.27
C SER A 103 11.85 14.62 14.46
N GLY A 104 12.89 14.36 13.64
CA GLY A 104 14.25 14.87 13.84
C GLY A 104 14.99 14.24 15.03
N ARG A 105 14.41 13.27 15.73
CA ARG A 105 14.95 12.64 16.93
C ARG A 105 15.12 11.13 16.75
N PHE A 106 15.91 10.53 17.63
CA PHE A 106 16.10 9.09 17.75
C PHE A 106 15.53 8.62 19.08
N SER A 107 14.83 7.48 19.06
CA SER A 107 14.06 6.98 20.21
C SER A 107 14.73 5.78 20.90
N GLY A 108 15.90 5.31 20.39
CA GLY A 108 16.60 4.17 20.98
C GLY A 108 15.92 2.83 20.73
N THR A 109 15.97 1.95 21.71
CA THR A 109 15.44 0.58 21.59
C THR A 109 13.92 0.56 21.63
N MET A 110 13.32 -0.17 20.69
CA MET A 110 11.88 -0.39 20.60
C MET A 110 11.58 -1.72 19.89
N SER A 111 10.33 -2.19 19.92
CA SER A 111 9.92 -3.33 19.11
C SER A 111 9.82 -2.96 17.62
N LEU A 112 10.02 -3.96 16.75
CA LEU A 112 9.81 -3.80 15.31
C LEU A 112 8.40 -3.26 15.00
N ARG A 113 7.38 -3.75 15.72
CA ARG A 113 5.99 -3.29 15.69
C ARG A 113 5.88 -1.79 15.90
N ASN A 114 6.52 -1.25 16.95
CA ASN A 114 6.50 0.18 17.24
C ASN A 114 7.28 0.98 16.19
N ALA A 115 8.42 0.48 15.72
CA ALA A 115 9.17 1.12 14.65
C ALA A 115 8.33 1.27 13.37
N PHE A 116 7.52 0.26 13.02
CA PHE A 116 6.57 0.35 11.92
C PHE A 116 5.44 1.34 12.21
N ALA A 117 4.81 1.24 13.39
CA ALA A 117 3.67 2.07 13.78
C ALA A 117 4.00 3.57 13.75
N TYR A 118 5.18 3.93 14.23
CA TYR A 118 5.69 5.31 14.22
C TYR A 118 6.49 5.67 12.97
N SER A 119 6.57 4.75 12.01
CA SER A 119 7.21 4.99 10.70
C SER A 119 8.67 5.42 10.80
N ILE A 120 9.45 4.77 11.66
CA ILE A 120 10.87 5.11 11.92
C ILE A 120 11.72 4.81 10.67
N ASN A 121 12.37 5.84 10.15
CA ASN A 121 13.14 5.74 8.91
C ASN A 121 14.47 5.00 9.09
N THR A 122 15.15 5.21 10.22
CA THR A 122 16.45 4.56 10.48
C THR A 122 16.31 3.06 10.65
N VAL A 123 15.20 2.59 11.25
CA VAL A 123 14.90 1.15 11.36
C VAL A 123 14.59 0.56 9.99
N ALA A 124 13.76 1.23 9.18
CA ALA A 124 13.51 0.78 7.82
C ALA A 124 14.79 0.66 6.97
N ALA A 125 15.73 1.60 7.15
CA ALA A 125 17.02 1.56 6.48
C ALA A 125 17.91 0.39 6.95
N GLN A 126 17.92 0.09 8.25
CA GLN A 126 18.62 -1.07 8.81
C GLN A 126 18.04 -2.39 8.27
N LEU A 127 16.71 -2.51 8.23
CA LEU A 127 16.05 -3.67 7.62
C LEU A 127 16.42 -3.82 6.15
N GLY A 128 16.47 -2.71 5.39
CA GLY A 128 16.90 -2.72 4.00
C GLY A 128 18.34 -3.18 3.77
N GLN A 129 19.24 -2.97 4.74
CA GLN A 129 20.57 -3.54 4.73
C GLN A 129 20.54 -5.05 5.03
N GLU A 130 19.73 -5.46 6.00
CA GLU A 130 19.65 -6.83 6.48
C GLU A 130 19.05 -7.78 5.43
N VAL A 131 17.90 -7.39 4.83
CA VAL A 131 17.22 -8.23 3.83
C VAL A 131 17.63 -7.94 2.38
N SER A 132 18.39 -6.90 2.14
CA SER A 132 18.76 -6.29 0.87
C SER A 132 17.64 -5.51 0.16
N THR A 133 18.01 -4.44 -0.53
CA THR A 133 17.09 -3.65 -1.37
C THR A 133 16.57 -4.43 -2.58
N GLY A 134 17.34 -5.38 -3.09
CA GLY A 134 16.92 -6.31 -4.14
C GLY A 134 15.76 -7.18 -3.70
N THR A 135 15.85 -7.79 -2.52
CA THR A 135 14.77 -8.61 -1.93
C THR A 135 13.48 -7.79 -1.74
N ILE A 136 13.60 -6.53 -1.28
CA ILE A 136 12.45 -5.62 -1.12
C ILE A 136 11.82 -5.31 -2.49
N ALA A 137 12.65 -5.03 -3.52
CA ALA A 137 12.16 -4.78 -4.87
C ALA A 137 11.44 -6.01 -5.44
N ASP A 138 11.95 -7.21 -5.21
CA ASP A 138 11.32 -8.46 -5.65
C ASP A 138 10.00 -8.72 -4.89
N MET A 139 9.93 -8.40 -3.60
CA MET A 139 8.68 -8.43 -2.84
C MET A 139 7.64 -7.50 -3.47
N ALA A 140 8.01 -6.27 -3.79
CA ALA A 140 7.09 -5.31 -4.40
C ALA A 140 6.61 -5.77 -5.79
N ARG A 141 7.49 -6.31 -6.64
CA ARG A 141 7.11 -6.89 -7.94
C ARG A 141 6.17 -8.07 -7.78
N ARG A 142 6.46 -8.97 -6.86
CA ARG A 142 5.62 -10.12 -6.51
C ARG A 142 4.21 -9.68 -6.11
N PHE A 143 4.08 -8.56 -5.40
CA PHE A 143 2.81 -7.96 -4.99
C PHE A 143 2.12 -7.11 -6.06
N GLY A 144 2.73 -7.00 -7.25
CA GLY A 144 2.10 -6.41 -8.43
C GLY A 144 2.51 -4.98 -8.75
N VAL A 145 3.58 -4.45 -8.17
CA VAL A 145 4.19 -3.20 -8.61
C VAL A 145 4.88 -3.44 -9.96
N THR A 146 4.44 -2.72 -11.00
CA THR A 146 4.89 -2.91 -12.38
C THR A 146 5.80 -1.78 -12.89
N THR A 147 5.88 -0.67 -12.16
CA THR A 147 6.76 0.44 -12.48
C THR A 147 8.22 0.11 -12.13
N PRO A 148 9.20 0.79 -12.75
CA PRO A 148 10.60 0.60 -12.40
C PRO A 148 10.89 0.90 -10.93
N ILE A 149 11.63 0.02 -10.27
CA ILE A 149 12.01 0.14 -8.87
C ILE A 149 13.53 0.32 -8.79
N ASN A 150 13.99 1.42 -8.19
CA ASN A 150 15.40 1.59 -7.88
C ASN A 150 15.80 0.73 -6.67
N THR A 151 17.09 0.37 -6.59
CA THR A 151 17.64 -0.44 -5.48
C THR A 151 18.68 0.34 -4.67
N GLN A 152 18.69 1.66 -4.76
CA GLN A 152 19.51 2.50 -3.88
C GLN A 152 19.05 2.37 -2.43
N PRO A 153 19.92 2.60 -1.42
CA PRO A 153 19.55 2.48 -0.02
C PRO A 153 18.29 3.26 0.37
N SER A 154 18.07 4.44 -0.21
CA SER A 154 16.89 5.29 0.06
C SER A 154 15.57 4.71 -0.47
N MET A 155 15.59 3.65 -1.28
CA MET A 155 14.38 3.01 -1.80
C MET A 155 13.44 2.52 -0.68
N VAL A 156 13.98 2.21 0.49
CA VAL A 156 13.19 1.79 1.66
C VAL A 156 12.21 2.86 2.15
N LEU A 157 12.42 4.11 1.76
CA LEU A 157 11.53 5.25 2.06
C LEU A 157 10.53 5.55 0.94
N GLY A 158 10.45 4.71 -0.09
CA GLY A 158 9.48 4.86 -1.16
C GLY A 158 9.84 5.94 -2.18
N THR A 159 11.08 5.95 -2.63
CA THR A 159 11.60 6.92 -3.62
C THR A 159 11.36 6.52 -5.08
N SER A 160 10.82 5.34 -5.34
CA SER A 160 10.38 4.93 -6.68
C SER A 160 8.93 5.32 -6.92
N ASP A 161 8.64 5.79 -8.13
CA ASP A 161 7.27 6.17 -8.52
C ASP A 161 6.42 4.93 -8.80
N VAL A 162 5.24 4.85 -8.18
CA VAL A 162 4.30 3.73 -8.31
C VAL A 162 2.88 4.23 -8.56
N ARG A 163 2.01 3.38 -9.10
CA ARG A 163 0.60 3.68 -9.28
C ARG A 163 -0.17 3.40 -7.99
N LEU A 164 -1.18 4.22 -7.72
CA LEU A 164 -2.04 4.03 -6.55
C LEU A 164 -2.72 2.66 -6.54
N ILE A 165 -3.21 2.21 -7.69
CA ILE A 165 -3.87 0.89 -7.81
C ILE A 165 -2.92 -0.27 -7.48
N ASP A 166 -1.63 -0.16 -7.83
CA ASP A 166 -0.63 -1.20 -7.50
C ASP A 166 -0.37 -1.27 -5.99
N MET A 167 -0.28 -0.11 -5.32
CA MET A 167 -0.19 -0.06 -3.86
C MET A 167 -1.45 -0.61 -3.19
N THR A 168 -2.64 -0.23 -3.67
CA THR A 168 -3.92 -0.74 -3.14
C THR A 168 -4.00 -2.26 -3.29
N ARG A 169 -3.60 -2.80 -4.43
CA ARG A 169 -3.49 -4.24 -4.68
C ARG A 169 -2.58 -4.93 -3.68
N ALA A 170 -1.43 -4.33 -3.36
CA ALA A 170 -0.48 -4.89 -2.40
C ALA A 170 -1.08 -4.98 -0.98
N PHE A 171 -1.74 -3.93 -0.51
CA PHE A 171 -2.47 -3.95 0.77
C PHE A 171 -3.62 -4.96 0.75
N ALA A 172 -4.36 -5.06 -0.36
CA ALA A 172 -5.43 -6.05 -0.52
C ALA A 172 -4.91 -7.49 -0.43
N THR A 173 -3.72 -7.77 -0.96
CA THR A 173 -3.07 -9.10 -0.86
C THR A 173 -2.78 -9.46 0.61
N VAL A 174 -2.33 -8.52 1.43
CA VAL A 174 -2.16 -8.74 2.88
C VAL A 174 -3.52 -9.01 3.52
N ALA A 175 -4.54 -8.21 3.22
CA ALA A 175 -5.91 -8.38 3.73
C ALA A 175 -6.53 -9.72 3.28
N ASN A 176 -6.08 -10.26 2.15
CA ASN A 176 -6.47 -11.57 1.61
C ASN A 176 -5.57 -12.72 2.09
N LYS A 177 -4.94 -12.55 3.25
CA LYS A 177 -4.10 -13.56 3.93
C LYS A 177 -2.90 -14.02 3.09
N GLY A 178 -2.37 -13.16 2.24
CA GLY A 178 -1.22 -13.44 1.39
C GLY A 178 -1.53 -14.06 0.04
N VAL A 179 -2.80 -14.31 -0.26
CA VAL A 179 -3.24 -14.76 -1.59
C VAL A 179 -3.27 -13.55 -2.54
N ALA A 180 -2.70 -13.73 -3.73
CA ALA A 180 -2.59 -12.67 -4.74
C ALA A 180 -3.94 -12.06 -5.08
N VAL A 181 -3.96 -10.74 -5.21
CA VAL A 181 -5.13 -9.98 -5.62
C VAL A 181 -4.82 -9.31 -6.97
N VAL A 182 -5.72 -9.47 -7.93
CA VAL A 182 -5.66 -8.78 -9.23
C VAL A 182 -6.89 -7.90 -9.36
N PRO A 183 -6.75 -6.57 -9.44
CA PRO A 183 -7.89 -5.68 -9.58
C PRO A 183 -8.65 -5.95 -10.89
N TYR A 184 -9.98 -6.01 -10.80
CA TYR A 184 -10.86 -6.13 -11.95
C TYR A 184 -12.13 -5.29 -11.76
N GLY A 185 -12.68 -4.79 -12.87
CA GLY A 185 -13.85 -3.90 -12.87
C GLY A 185 -15.06 -4.47 -13.60
N ILE A 186 -14.89 -5.53 -14.37
CA ILE A 186 -15.95 -6.17 -15.17
C ILE A 186 -16.10 -7.62 -14.71
N THR A 187 -17.33 -7.99 -14.34
CA THR A 187 -17.64 -9.37 -13.94
C THR A 187 -18.14 -10.20 -15.11
N ARG A 188 -18.91 -9.59 -16.02
CA ARG A 188 -19.56 -10.30 -17.13
C ARG A 188 -19.86 -9.34 -18.27
N VAL A 189 -19.79 -9.86 -19.50
CA VAL A 189 -20.27 -9.18 -20.70
C VAL A 189 -21.13 -10.15 -21.51
N THR A 190 -22.30 -9.69 -21.98
CA THR A 190 -23.12 -10.43 -22.91
C THR A 190 -23.33 -9.66 -24.22
N ALA A 191 -23.49 -10.41 -25.31
CA ALA A 191 -23.90 -9.90 -26.63
C ALA A 191 -25.05 -10.73 -27.14
N ASN A 192 -26.17 -10.09 -27.51
CA ASN A 192 -27.36 -10.76 -28.02
C ASN A 192 -27.84 -11.94 -27.14
N GLY A 193 -27.78 -11.75 -25.81
CA GLY A 193 -28.15 -12.76 -24.82
C GLY A 193 -27.13 -13.86 -24.54
N SER A 194 -26.02 -13.91 -25.30
CA SER A 194 -24.94 -14.88 -25.08
C SER A 194 -23.81 -14.28 -24.26
N VAL A 195 -23.26 -15.04 -23.30
CA VAL A 195 -22.09 -14.65 -22.52
C VAL A 195 -20.85 -14.69 -23.40
N ILE A 196 -20.14 -13.56 -23.52
CA ILE A 196 -18.88 -13.44 -24.27
C ILE A 196 -17.66 -13.22 -23.37
N TYR A 197 -17.88 -12.86 -22.13
CA TYR A 197 -16.85 -12.74 -21.10
C TYR A 197 -17.46 -13.00 -19.73
N GLU A 198 -16.74 -13.74 -18.90
CA GLU A 198 -17.01 -13.91 -17.47
C GLU A 198 -15.69 -13.92 -16.72
N HIS A 199 -15.60 -13.11 -15.67
CA HIS A 199 -14.39 -12.99 -14.88
C HIS A 199 -14.26 -14.16 -13.89
N GLU A 200 -13.08 -14.78 -13.87
CA GLU A 200 -12.73 -15.83 -12.90
C GLU A 200 -11.67 -15.30 -11.93
N VAL A 201 -11.95 -15.40 -10.64
CA VAL A 201 -11.00 -15.02 -9.59
C VAL A 201 -10.05 -16.17 -9.31
N ASN A 202 -8.75 -15.97 -9.57
CA ASN A 202 -7.74 -16.95 -9.18
C ASN A 202 -7.44 -16.79 -7.68
N ARG A 203 -7.73 -17.84 -6.90
CA ARG A 203 -7.50 -17.89 -5.45
C ARG A 203 -6.37 -18.84 -5.05
N SER A 204 -5.62 -19.36 -6.00
CA SER A 204 -4.60 -20.39 -5.75
C SER A 204 -3.19 -19.83 -5.57
N LEU A 205 -2.92 -18.60 -6.01
CA LEU A 205 -1.57 -18.03 -6.00
C LEU A 205 -1.28 -17.39 -4.61
N VAL A 206 -0.55 -18.11 -3.77
CA VAL A 206 -0.07 -17.61 -2.49
C VAL A 206 1.26 -16.89 -2.68
N LEU A 207 1.33 -15.61 -2.31
CA LEU A 207 2.54 -14.78 -2.44
C LEU A 207 3.39 -14.80 -1.18
N ILE A 208 2.77 -14.84 0.00
CA ILE A 208 3.44 -14.96 1.31
C ILE A 208 2.66 -15.94 2.18
N ALA A 209 3.34 -16.52 3.15
CA ALA A 209 2.70 -17.42 4.11
C ALA A 209 1.60 -16.69 4.91
N PRO A 210 0.48 -17.36 5.25
CA PRO A 210 -0.62 -16.74 5.98
C PRO A 210 -0.20 -16.10 7.31
N TYR A 211 0.78 -16.68 8.02
CA TYR A 211 1.27 -16.10 9.27
C TYR A 211 2.01 -14.76 9.04
N VAL A 212 2.77 -14.62 7.94
CA VAL A 212 3.42 -13.35 7.57
C VAL A 212 2.38 -12.27 7.29
N ALA A 213 1.31 -12.62 6.57
CA ALA A 213 0.19 -11.71 6.32
C ALA A 213 -0.52 -11.31 7.63
N ALA A 214 -0.66 -12.23 8.58
CA ALA A 214 -1.26 -11.97 9.89
C ALA A 214 -0.38 -11.03 10.73
N GLU A 215 0.93 -11.28 10.82
CA GLU A 215 1.88 -10.42 11.52
C GLU A 215 1.92 -9.01 10.90
N MET A 216 1.90 -8.90 9.56
CA MET A 216 1.83 -7.61 8.88
C MET A 216 0.52 -6.88 9.18
N THR A 217 -0.61 -7.58 9.17
CA THR A 217 -1.92 -7.02 9.52
C THR A 217 -1.93 -6.46 10.93
N ASP A 218 -1.37 -7.19 11.88
CA ASP A 218 -1.26 -6.77 13.29
C ASP A 218 -0.41 -5.49 13.43
N MET A 219 0.73 -5.38 12.74
CA MET A 219 1.53 -4.16 12.72
C MET A 219 0.80 -2.99 12.04
N LEU A 220 0.04 -3.23 10.98
CA LEU A 220 -0.81 -2.23 10.33
C LEU A 220 -1.95 -1.76 11.24
N GLN A 221 -2.54 -2.65 12.04
CA GLN A 221 -3.51 -2.27 13.07
C GLN A 221 -2.85 -1.42 14.17
N THR A 222 -1.65 -1.78 14.61
CA THR A 222 -0.90 -0.99 15.60
C THR A 222 -0.64 0.42 15.08
N ALA A 223 -0.29 0.59 13.79
CA ALA A 223 -0.08 1.89 13.17
C ALA A 223 -1.33 2.78 13.22
N VAL A 224 -2.53 2.21 13.07
CA VAL A 224 -3.81 2.94 13.20
C VAL A 224 -4.20 3.15 14.67
N ASN A 225 -3.97 2.17 15.53
CA ASN A 225 -4.40 2.27 16.93
C ASN A 225 -3.56 3.26 17.74
N THR A 226 -2.24 3.25 17.56
CA THR A 226 -1.31 4.01 18.40
C THR A 226 -0.29 4.85 17.61
N GLY A 227 -0.09 4.58 16.34
CA GLY A 227 0.95 5.19 15.50
C GLY A 227 0.48 6.38 14.66
N THR A 228 1.09 6.53 13.50
CA THR A 228 0.86 7.65 12.57
C THR A 228 -0.52 7.63 11.90
N GLY A 229 -1.21 6.49 11.91
CA GLY A 229 -2.52 6.28 11.28
C GLY A 229 -3.74 6.57 12.15
N ARG A 230 -3.59 7.14 13.34
CA ARG A 230 -4.70 7.32 14.32
C ARG A 230 -5.92 8.06 13.78
N ALA A 231 -5.72 8.97 12.81
CA ALA A 231 -6.83 9.68 12.17
C ALA A 231 -7.74 8.79 11.31
N ALA A 232 -7.33 7.56 11.01
CA ALA A 232 -8.13 6.58 10.26
C ALA A 232 -9.04 5.72 11.15
N GLN A 233 -9.08 5.94 12.45
CA GLN A 233 -9.97 5.21 13.37
C GLN A 233 -11.44 5.58 13.11
N ILE A 234 -12.29 4.56 12.98
CA ILE A 234 -13.73 4.70 12.65
C ILE A 234 -14.63 3.88 13.58
N GLY A 235 -14.18 3.59 14.81
CA GLY A 235 -14.94 2.81 15.80
C GLY A 235 -15.01 1.30 15.53
N ARG A 236 -14.21 0.80 14.58
CA ARG A 236 -14.04 -0.63 14.28
C ARG A 236 -12.57 -0.91 13.92
N PRO A 237 -12.11 -2.17 13.94
CA PRO A 237 -10.73 -2.49 13.57
C PRO A 237 -10.35 -1.98 12.17
N VAL A 238 -9.27 -1.23 12.11
CA VAL A 238 -8.66 -0.72 10.86
C VAL A 238 -7.18 -1.02 10.88
N ALA A 239 -6.67 -1.46 9.75
CA ALA A 239 -5.26 -1.66 9.49
C ALA A 239 -4.82 -0.76 8.34
N GLY A 240 -3.70 -0.06 8.48
CA GLY A 240 -3.25 0.86 7.44
C GLY A 240 -1.88 1.47 7.69
N LYS A 241 -1.37 2.17 6.69
CA LYS A 241 -0.08 2.86 6.75
C LYS A 241 -0.17 4.22 6.07
N THR A 242 0.30 5.25 6.75
CA THR A 242 0.47 6.58 6.17
C THR A 242 1.70 6.63 5.26
N GLY A 243 1.65 7.48 4.25
CA GLY A 243 2.78 7.82 3.40
C GLY A 243 2.87 9.33 3.22
N THR A 244 4.08 9.85 3.26
CA THR A 244 4.39 11.24 2.95
C THR A 244 5.69 11.27 2.17
N THR A 245 5.74 12.11 1.15
CA THR A 245 6.95 12.37 0.37
C THR A 245 7.23 13.86 0.36
N SER A 246 8.49 14.24 0.34
CA SER A 246 8.92 15.59 0.03
C SER A 246 9.16 15.66 -1.47
N SER A 247 8.21 16.17 -2.19
CA SER A 247 8.34 16.52 -3.62
C SER A 247 8.86 17.92 -3.75
#